data_292a9298a692b33bc3858b794dfb2ef5
#
_entry.id   292a9298a692b33bc3858b794dfb2ef5
#
_cell.length_a   1.000
_cell.length_b   1.000
_cell.length_c   1.000
_cell.angle_alpha   90.00
_cell.angle_beta   90.00
_cell.angle_gamma   90.00
#
_symmetry.space_group_name_H-M   'P 1'
#
loop_
_entity.id
_entity.type
_entity.pdbx_description
1 polymer ?
#
loop_
_entity_poly.entity_id
_entity_poly.type
_entity_poly.pdbx_seq_one_letter_code
_entity_poly.pdbx_strand_id
1 'polypeptide(L)' 'MTQVTLLLEPAVAQFYLRVAAKAGLSLEQVLSDALFKLAAELSSL' A
#
# COMPACT_ATOMS: atom_id res chain seq x y z
N MET A 1 9.84 -9.79 -9.82
CA MET A 1 9.29 -9.05 -8.67
C MET A 1 9.38 -9.88 -7.40
N THR A 2 9.77 -9.24 -6.31
CA THR A 2 9.85 -9.92 -5.02
C THR A 2 8.48 -9.89 -4.34
N GLN A 3 8.08 -11.04 -3.82
CA GLN A 3 6.81 -11.19 -3.14
C GLN A 3 7.04 -11.16 -1.63
N VAL A 4 6.26 -10.35 -0.92
CA VAL A 4 6.33 -10.28 0.53
C VAL A 4 4.93 -10.39 1.13
N THR A 5 4.86 -10.87 2.36
CA THR A 5 3.61 -10.96 3.11
C THR A 5 3.68 -10.01 4.28
N LEU A 6 2.64 -9.19 4.45
CA LEU A 6 2.56 -8.22 5.53
C LEU A 6 1.36 -8.49 6.42
N LEU A 7 1.54 -8.28 7.71
CA LEU A 7 0.46 -8.26 8.67
C LEU A 7 0.12 -6.79 8.94
N LEU A 8 -1.11 -6.41 8.63
CA LEU A 8 -1.57 -5.03 8.82
C LEU A 8 -2.49 -4.94 10.01
N GLU A 9 -2.38 -3.84 10.75
CA GLU A 9 -3.36 -3.55 11.79
C GLU A 9 -4.73 -3.36 11.13
N PRO A 10 -5.82 -3.79 11.80
CA PRO A 10 -7.16 -3.71 11.19
C PRO A 10 -7.54 -2.32 10.71
N ALA A 11 -7.21 -1.29 11.47
CA ALA A 11 -7.54 0.09 11.08
C ALA A 11 -6.81 0.49 9.80
N VAL A 12 -5.55 0.12 9.67
CA VAL A 12 -4.74 0.41 8.48
C VAL A 12 -5.29 -0.36 7.28
N ALA A 13 -5.58 -1.64 7.48
CA ALA A 13 -6.13 -2.47 6.40
C ALA A 13 -7.45 -1.91 5.89
N GLN A 14 -8.35 -1.52 6.79
CA GLN A 14 -9.65 -0.96 6.41
C GLN A 14 -9.50 0.35 5.64
N PHE A 15 -8.57 1.19 6.06
CA PHE A 15 -8.32 2.45 5.37
C PHE A 15 -7.92 2.19 3.90
N TYR A 16 -6.95 1.32 3.69
CA TYR A 16 -6.47 1.06 2.33
C TYR A 16 -7.46 0.26 1.50
N LEU A 17 -8.30 -0.58 2.13
CA LEU A 17 -9.38 -1.24 1.40
C LEU A 17 -10.37 -0.23 0.82
N ARG A 18 -10.69 0.81 1.57
CA ARG A 18 -11.57 1.88 1.07
C ARG A 18 -10.90 2.66 -0.07
N VAL A 19 -9.63 2.94 0.07
CA VAL A 19 -8.87 3.61 -1.01
C VAL A 19 -8.88 2.76 -2.27
N ALA A 20 -8.63 1.47 -2.13
CA ALA A 20 -8.63 0.54 -3.26
C ALA A 20 -9.98 0.49 -3.95
N ALA A 21 -11.06 0.42 -3.17
CA ALA A 21 -12.41 0.38 -3.72
C ALA A 21 -12.72 1.64 -4.53
N LYS A 22 -12.34 2.80 -4.02
CA LYS A 22 -12.59 4.07 -4.72
C LYS A 22 -11.75 4.20 -5.99
N ALA A 23 -10.53 3.67 -5.97
CA ALA A 23 -9.62 3.75 -7.11
C ALA A 23 -9.85 2.65 -8.13
N GLY A 24 -10.67 1.64 -7.82
CA GLY A 24 -10.86 0.49 -8.70
C GLY A 24 -9.64 -0.40 -8.79
N LEU A 25 -8.85 -0.47 -7.73
CA LEU A 25 -7.61 -1.24 -7.66
C LEU A 25 -7.72 -2.33 -6.60
N SER A 26 -6.82 -3.30 -6.66
CA SER A 26 -6.70 -4.29 -5.60
C SER A 26 -5.96 -3.68 -4.41
N LEU A 27 -6.14 -4.28 -3.23
CA LEU A 27 -5.41 -3.84 -2.04
C LEU A 27 -3.90 -3.94 -2.27
N GLU A 28 -3.46 -5.01 -2.90
CA GLU A 28 -2.04 -5.23 -3.18
C GLU A 28 -1.46 -4.13 -4.06
N GLN A 29 -2.22 -3.69 -5.06
CA GLN A 29 -1.77 -2.60 -5.94
C GLN A 29 -1.64 -1.29 -5.20
N VAL A 30 -2.60 -0.98 -4.34
CA VAL A 30 -2.58 0.24 -3.54
C VAL A 30 -1.38 0.23 -2.59
N LEU A 31 -1.17 -0.88 -1.90
CA LEU A 31 -0.06 -0.99 -0.96
C LEU A 31 1.29 -0.93 -1.66
N SER A 32 1.41 -1.58 -2.80
CA SER A 32 2.65 -1.53 -3.58
C SER A 32 2.97 -0.11 -4.02
N ASP A 33 1.96 0.63 -4.48
CA ASP A 33 2.13 2.01 -4.88
C ASP A 33 2.51 2.91 -3.70
N ALA A 34 1.88 2.70 -2.55
CA ALA A 34 2.18 3.46 -1.34
C ALA A 34 3.63 3.24 -0.90
N LEU A 35 4.09 1.99 -0.94
CA LEU A 35 5.45 1.66 -0.58
C LEU A 35 6.46 2.24 -1.57
N PHE A 36 6.13 2.24 -2.84
CA PHE A 36 6.98 2.86 -3.86
C PHE A 36 7.15 4.35 -3.61
N LYS A 37 6.05 5.04 -3.31
CA LYS A 37 6.09 6.47 -3.02
C LYS A 37 6.89 6.76 -1.75
N LEU A 38 6.72 5.94 -0.73
CA LEU A 38 7.48 6.11 0.51
C LEU A 38 8.98 5.88 0.27
N ALA A 39 9.31 4.90 -0.54
CA ALA A 39 10.70 4.64 -0.89
C ALA A 39 11.34 5.85 -1.58
N ALA A 40 10.60 6.49 -2.49
CA ALA A 40 11.07 7.69 -3.17
C ALA A 40 11.31 8.83 -2.18
N GLU A 41 10.41 9.02 -1.21
CA GLU A 41 10.56 10.04 -0.18
C GLU A 41 11.78 9.77 0.69
N LEU A 42 11.96 8.53 1.12
CA LEU A 42 13.08 8.13 1.95
C LEU A 42 14.41 8.28 1.23
N SER A 43 14.42 8.06 -0.09
CA SER A 43 15.62 8.21 -0.90
C SER A 43 16.08 9.66 -1.02
N SER A 44 15.20 10.60 -0.73
CA SER A 44 15.49 12.04 -0.81
C SER A 44 16.05 12.60 0.49
N LEU A 45 16.11 11.80 1.53
CA LEU A 45 16.60 12.26 2.83
C LEU A 45 18.12 12.39 2.87
#